data_195667733ccd0d651abba3198e84c5c8
#
_entry.id   195667733ccd0d651abba3198e84c5c8
#
_cell.length_a   1.000
_cell.length_b   1.000
_cell.length_c   1.000
_cell.angle_alpha   90.00
_cell.angle_beta   90.00
_cell.angle_gamma   90.00
#
_symmetry.space_group_name_H-M   'P 1'
#
loop_
_entity.id
_entity.type
_entity.pdbx_description
1 polymer ?
#
loop_
_entity_poly.entity_id
_entity_poly.type
_entity_poly.pdbx_seq_one_letter_code
_entity_poly.pdbx_strand_id
1 'polypeptide(L)'
;TEARIGVAPAIISLTLLPKLSARAAARYYLTGEKFDARRAEEIGLITMAAEDVDAAVDQLVADVGRGSPQGLAASKALTTAAVLERFDRDAERLAEESARLFVSDEAREGMLAFLEKRSPNWTS
;
A
#
# COMPACT_ATOMS: atom_id res chain seq x y z
N THR A 1 -3.71 -2.29 8.85
CA THR A 1 -4.06 -2.38 10.29
C THR A 1 -4.21 -1.00 10.95
N GLU A 2 -3.87 0.06 10.27
CA GLU A 2 -3.84 1.44 10.78
C GLU A 2 -5.19 1.87 11.35
N ALA A 3 -6.29 1.52 10.68
CA ALA A 3 -7.64 1.82 11.17
C ALA A 3 -7.93 1.20 12.55
N ARG A 4 -7.30 0.08 12.89
CA ARG A 4 -7.46 -0.61 14.19
C ARG A 4 -6.76 0.10 15.35
N ILE A 5 -5.86 1.02 15.05
CA ILE A 5 -5.13 1.81 16.04
C ILE A 5 -5.45 3.30 15.95
N GLY A 6 -6.57 3.66 15.34
CA GLY A 6 -7.08 5.03 15.29
C GLY A 6 -6.40 5.95 14.27
N VAL A 7 -5.66 5.39 13.29
CA VAL A 7 -5.03 6.17 12.21
C VAL A 7 -5.39 5.62 10.83
N ALA A 8 -4.97 6.31 9.78
CA ALA A 8 -5.17 5.87 8.40
C ALA A 8 -3.84 5.74 7.66
N PRO A 9 -3.71 4.80 6.71
CA PRO A 9 -2.53 4.64 5.87
C PRO A 9 -2.47 5.72 4.78
N ALA A 10 -2.44 7.01 5.20
CA ALA A 10 -2.64 8.15 4.32
C ALA A 10 -1.51 8.26 3.26
N ILE A 11 -0.26 8.34 3.69
CA ILE A 11 0.89 8.53 2.78
C ILE A 11 1.07 7.31 1.86
N ILE A 12 1.02 6.10 2.42
CA ILE A 12 1.21 4.88 1.64
C ILE A 12 0.09 4.66 0.60
N SER A 13 -1.07 5.29 0.79
CA SER A 13 -2.17 5.24 -0.16
C SER A 13 -1.80 5.78 -1.55
N LEU A 14 -0.81 6.68 -1.63
CA LEU A 14 -0.31 7.21 -2.90
C LEU A 14 0.23 6.11 -3.83
N THR A 15 0.87 5.10 -3.26
CA THR A 15 1.45 3.97 -4.01
C THR A 15 0.57 2.74 -4.05
N LEU A 16 -0.25 2.49 -3.04
CA LEU A 16 -1.04 1.27 -2.94
C LEU A 16 -2.39 1.36 -3.66
N LEU A 17 -3.13 2.46 -3.50
CA LEU A 17 -4.45 2.58 -4.12
C LEU A 17 -4.44 2.47 -5.65
N PRO A 18 -3.45 2.99 -6.39
CA PRO A 18 -3.39 2.79 -7.84
C PRO A 18 -3.26 1.32 -8.29
N LYS A 19 -2.81 0.44 -7.41
CA LYS A 19 -2.61 -0.99 -7.69
C LYS A 19 -3.85 -1.83 -7.40
N LEU A 20 -4.76 -1.33 -6.57
CA LEU A 20 -5.90 -2.08 -6.05
C LEU A 20 -7.20 -1.66 -6.73
N SER A 21 -8.12 -2.61 -6.91
CA SER A 21 -9.51 -2.25 -7.17
C SER A 21 -10.12 -1.51 -5.98
N ALA A 22 -11.10 -0.64 -6.22
CA ALA A 22 -11.76 0.10 -5.15
C ALA A 22 -12.37 -0.82 -4.07
N ARG A 23 -12.86 -2.00 -4.47
CA ARG A 23 -13.43 -2.98 -3.53
C ARG A 23 -12.36 -3.64 -2.67
N ALA A 24 -11.23 -4.05 -3.25
CA ALA A 24 -10.12 -4.61 -2.50
C ALA A 24 -9.53 -3.57 -1.54
N ALA A 25 -9.31 -2.34 -2.02
CA ALA A 25 -8.84 -1.24 -1.19
C ALA A 25 -9.77 -1.01 0.01
N ALA A 26 -11.07 -0.84 -0.20
CA ALA A 26 -12.05 -0.64 0.88
C ALA A 26 -12.01 -1.79 1.88
N ARG A 27 -12.03 -3.04 1.42
CA ARG A 27 -12.00 -4.20 2.32
C ARG A 27 -10.79 -4.15 3.25
N TYR A 28 -9.58 -4.10 2.70
CA TYR A 28 -8.37 -4.26 3.49
C TYR A 28 -8.00 -3.01 4.31
N TYR A 29 -8.27 -1.80 3.78
CA TYR A 29 -8.06 -0.56 4.51
C TYR A 29 -8.99 -0.42 5.72
N LEU A 30 -10.25 -0.87 5.60
CA LEU A 30 -11.24 -0.74 6.68
C LEU A 30 -11.17 -1.89 7.69
N THR A 31 -10.90 -3.11 7.24
CA THR A 31 -10.92 -4.28 8.12
C THR A 31 -9.57 -4.58 8.77
N GLY A 32 -8.46 -4.18 8.14
CA GLY A 32 -7.11 -4.60 8.54
C GLY A 32 -6.93 -6.13 8.48
N GLU A 33 -7.72 -6.82 7.64
CA GLU A 33 -7.65 -8.27 7.44
C GLU A 33 -6.29 -8.68 6.87
N LYS A 34 -5.75 -9.79 7.36
CA LYS A 34 -4.51 -10.37 6.83
C LYS A 34 -4.81 -11.20 5.59
N PHE A 35 -3.87 -11.21 4.66
CA PHE A 35 -3.92 -12.02 3.46
C PHE A 35 -2.51 -12.51 3.08
N ASP A 36 -2.44 -13.60 2.33
CA ASP A 36 -1.20 -14.20 1.86
C ASP A 36 -0.72 -13.62 0.51
N ALA A 37 0.41 -14.12 0.02
CA ALA A 37 1.00 -13.64 -1.23
C ALA A 37 0.11 -13.95 -2.45
N ARG A 38 -0.59 -15.07 -2.49
CA ARG A 38 -1.51 -15.40 -3.59
C ARG A 38 -2.65 -14.40 -3.66
N ARG A 39 -3.22 -14.08 -2.51
CA ARG A 39 -4.28 -13.06 -2.46
C ARG A 39 -3.75 -11.67 -2.81
N ALA A 40 -2.51 -11.33 -2.43
CA ALA A 40 -1.87 -10.07 -2.82
C ALA A 40 -1.72 -9.94 -4.35
N GLU A 41 -1.37 -11.01 -5.04
CA GLU A 41 -1.33 -11.07 -6.51
C GLU A 41 -2.73 -10.90 -7.12
N GLU A 42 -3.72 -11.68 -6.66
CA GLU A 42 -5.10 -11.61 -7.16
C GLU A 42 -5.72 -10.20 -7.08
N ILE A 43 -5.40 -9.45 -6.03
CA ILE A 43 -5.91 -8.08 -5.86
C ILE A 43 -5.04 -7.00 -6.52
N GLY A 44 -3.93 -7.39 -7.16
CA GLY A 44 -3.04 -6.50 -7.89
C GLY A 44 -2.00 -5.76 -7.04
N LEU A 45 -1.85 -6.13 -5.76
CA LEU A 45 -0.91 -5.47 -4.86
C LEU A 45 0.54 -5.79 -5.22
N ILE A 46 0.82 -7.04 -5.58
CA ILE A 46 2.13 -7.52 -6.06
C ILE A 46 2.00 -8.06 -7.47
N THR A 47 3.12 -8.14 -8.17
CA THR A 47 3.18 -8.62 -9.55
C THR A 47 2.92 -10.11 -9.65
N MET A 48 3.50 -10.89 -8.72
CA MET A 48 3.48 -12.35 -8.77
C MET A 48 3.79 -12.94 -7.38
N ALA A 49 3.10 -14.00 -7.02
CA ALA A 49 3.47 -14.88 -5.91
C ALA A 49 4.27 -16.06 -6.48
N ALA A 50 5.49 -16.26 -6.01
CA ALA A 50 6.38 -17.31 -6.50
C ALA A 50 6.91 -18.16 -5.34
N GLU A 51 7.09 -19.47 -5.60
CA GLU A 51 7.77 -20.38 -4.66
C GLU A 51 9.28 -20.15 -4.68
N ASP A 52 9.84 -19.94 -5.88
CA ASP A 52 11.23 -19.56 -6.10
C ASP A 52 11.27 -18.12 -6.62
N VAL A 53 11.53 -17.19 -5.69
CA VAL A 53 11.54 -15.75 -5.98
C VAL A 53 12.71 -15.38 -6.88
N ASP A 54 13.88 -15.99 -6.68
CA ASP A 54 15.09 -15.68 -7.46
C ASP A 54 14.89 -16.09 -8.92
N ALA A 55 14.38 -17.29 -9.17
CA ALA A 55 14.07 -17.75 -10.53
C ALA A 55 13.03 -16.85 -11.22
N ALA A 56 11.99 -16.40 -10.49
CA ALA A 56 10.99 -15.50 -11.03
C ALA A 56 11.57 -14.11 -11.38
N VAL A 57 12.45 -13.59 -10.53
CA VAL A 57 13.16 -12.32 -10.78
C VAL A 57 14.10 -12.45 -11.99
N ASP A 58 14.88 -13.52 -12.08
CA ASP A 58 15.78 -13.76 -13.20
C ASP A 58 15.02 -13.81 -14.54
N GLN A 59 13.84 -14.45 -14.55
CA GLN A 59 12.99 -14.47 -15.74
C GLN A 59 12.50 -13.07 -16.12
N LEU A 60 12.03 -12.27 -15.15
CA LEU A 60 11.59 -10.88 -15.39
C LEU A 60 12.75 -10.01 -15.90
N VAL A 61 13.93 -10.16 -15.32
CA VAL A 61 15.12 -9.43 -15.76
C VAL A 61 15.50 -9.80 -17.20
N ALA A 62 15.45 -11.11 -17.54
CA ALA A 62 15.70 -11.57 -18.90
C ALA A 62 14.67 -11.00 -19.90
N ASP A 63 13.40 -10.92 -19.53
CA ASP A 63 12.35 -10.35 -20.39
C ASP A 63 12.52 -8.84 -20.57
N VAL A 64 12.79 -8.10 -19.51
CA VAL A 64 13.11 -6.66 -19.58
C VAL A 64 14.34 -6.42 -20.42
N GLY A 65 15.38 -7.27 -20.31
CA GLY A 65 16.63 -7.16 -21.08
C GLY A 65 16.47 -7.27 -22.59
N ARG A 66 15.31 -7.74 -23.10
CA ARG A 66 14.99 -7.76 -24.55
C ARG A 66 14.53 -6.41 -25.08
N GLY A 67 14.16 -5.49 -24.20
CA GLY A 67 13.71 -4.14 -24.57
C GLY A 67 14.88 -3.20 -24.86
N SER A 68 14.70 -2.26 -25.80
CA SER A 68 15.68 -1.21 -26.01
C SER A 68 15.69 -0.25 -24.82
N PRO A 69 16.84 0.35 -24.45
CA PRO A 69 16.92 1.31 -23.36
C PRO A 69 15.94 2.48 -23.50
N GLN A 70 15.82 3.04 -24.71
CA GLN A 70 14.90 4.13 -25.00
C GLN A 70 13.43 3.68 -24.85
N GLY A 71 13.07 2.51 -25.38
CA GLY A 71 11.72 1.97 -25.29
C GLY A 71 11.32 1.66 -23.84
N LEU A 72 12.23 1.07 -23.07
CA LEU A 72 12.01 0.79 -21.65
C LEU A 72 11.83 2.07 -20.83
N ALA A 73 12.68 3.09 -21.07
CA ALA A 73 12.56 4.37 -20.38
C ALA A 73 11.22 5.05 -20.66
N ALA A 74 10.81 5.09 -21.95
CA ALA A 74 9.53 5.67 -22.35
C ALA A 74 8.34 4.90 -21.76
N SER A 75 8.36 3.57 -21.81
CA SER A 75 7.31 2.71 -21.25
C SER A 75 7.20 2.89 -19.73
N LYS A 76 8.33 2.93 -19.02
CA LYS A 76 8.35 3.17 -17.58
C LYS A 76 7.75 4.54 -17.23
N ALA A 77 8.10 5.59 -17.99
CA ALA A 77 7.51 6.92 -17.77
C ALA A 77 5.99 6.91 -17.90
N LEU A 78 5.43 6.19 -18.89
CA LEU A 78 3.98 6.05 -19.07
C LEU A 78 3.32 5.31 -17.89
N THR A 79 3.93 4.21 -17.43
CA THR A 79 3.34 3.40 -16.35
C THR A 79 3.40 4.06 -14.97
N THR A 80 4.27 5.06 -14.78
CA THR A 80 4.44 5.75 -13.50
C THR A 80 3.85 7.16 -13.46
N ALA A 81 3.45 7.73 -14.60
CA ALA A 81 2.97 9.12 -14.71
C ALA A 81 1.84 9.45 -13.72
N ALA A 82 0.80 8.62 -13.70
CA ALA A 82 -0.37 8.87 -12.84
C ALA A 82 -0.03 8.79 -11.34
N VAL A 83 0.95 7.96 -10.95
CA VAL A 83 1.41 7.89 -9.55
C VAL A 83 2.19 9.14 -9.18
N LEU A 84 3.08 9.61 -10.06
CA LEU A 84 3.85 10.85 -9.84
C LEU A 84 2.93 12.07 -9.73
N GLU A 85 1.95 12.20 -10.62
CA GLU A 85 0.94 13.28 -10.55
C GLU A 85 0.16 13.26 -9.22
N ARG A 86 -0.15 12.08 -8.70
CA ARG A 86 -0.79 11.96 -7.38
C ARG A 86 0.13 12.41 -6.24
N PHE A 87 1.42 12.09 -6.31
CA PHE A 87 2.38 12.58 -5.34
C PHE A 87 2.46 14.11 -5.35
N ASP A 88 2.61 14.71 -6.52
CA ASP A 88 2.70 16.16 -6.66
C ASP A 88 1.45 16.87 -6.12
N ARG A 89 0.26 16.29 -6.33
CA ARG A 89 -1.01 16.87 -5.91
C ARG A 89 -1.34 16.65 -4.43
N ASP A 90 -1.06 15.47 -3.89
CA ASP A 90 -1.66 15.00 -2.63
C ASP A 90 -0.66 14.74 -1.51
N ALA A 91 0.67 14.65 -1.77
CA ALA A 91 1.62 14.18 -0.76
C ALA A 91 1.67 15.06 0.50
N GLU A 92 1.72 16.38 0.34
CA GLU A 92 1.77 17.32 1.47
C GLU A 92 0.51 17.23 2.32
N ARG A 93 -0.67 17.31 1.68
CA ARG A 93 -1.96 17.19 2.36
C ARG A 93 -2.11 15.86 3.12
N LEU A 94 -1.69 14.74 2.53
CA LEU A 94 -1.75 13.44 3.18
C LEU A 94 -0.74 13.28 4.31
N ALA A 95 0.42 13.94 4.22
CA ALA A 95 1.39 13.99 5.30
C ALA A 95 0.84 14.77 6.52
N GLU A 96 0.20 15.91 6.28
CA GLU A 96 -0.47 16.70 7.32
C GLU A 96 -1.62 15.92 7.96
N GLU A 97 -2.44 15.24 7.16
CA GLU A 97 -3.53 14.41 7.67
C GLU A 97 -3.01 13.25 8.52
N SER A 98 -1.95 12.58 8.07
CA SER A 98 -1.28 11.53 8.85
C SER A 98 -0.78 12.06 10.19
N ALA A 99 -0.07 13.20 10.19
CA ALA A 99 0.44 13.81 11.41
C ALA A 99 -0.70 14.15 12.38
N ARG A 100 -1.80 14.74 11.88
CA ARG A 100 -2.98 15.08 12.69
C ARG A 100 -3.62 13.85 13.32
N LEU A 101 -3.76 12.75 12.57
CA LEU A 101 -4.32 11.50 13.10
C LEU A 101 -3.43 10.89 14.19
N PHE A 102 -2.11 10.88 14.01
CA PHE A 102 -1.17 10.28 14.97
C PHE A 102 -1.14 10.97 16.35
N VAL A 103 -1.55 12.24 16.43
CA VAL A 103 -1.63 12.98 17.71
C VAL A 103 -3.05 13.01 18.29
N SER A 104 -4.01 12.29 17.69
CA SER A 104 -5.39 12.24 18.16
C SER A 104 -5.56 11.35 19.41
N ASP A 105 -6.65 11.59 20.15
CA ASP A 105 -7.00 10.74 21.30
C ASP A 105 -7.32 9.29 20.89
N GLU A 106 -7.93 9.09 19.74
CA GLU A 106 -8.20 7.74 19.21
C GLU A 106 -6.91 7.00 18.87
N ALA A 107 -5.94 7.65 18.23
CA ALA A 107 -4.64 7.05 17.98
C ALA A 107 -3.90 6.70 19.25
N ARG A 108 -3.95 7.57 20.27
CA ARG A 108 -3.36 7.30 21.58
C ARG A 108 -3.99 6.08 22.23
N GLU A 109 -5.32 6.02 22.28
CA GLU A 109 -6.04 4.85 22.81
C GLU A 109 -5.72 3.57 22.03
N GLY A 110 -5.78 3.60 20.69
CA GLY A 110 -5.51 2.45 19.86
C GLY A 110 -4.09 1.90 20.02
N MET A 111 -3.09 2.81 20.08
CA MET A 111 -1.69 2.41 20.31
C MET A 111 -1.48 1.84 21.72
N LEU A 112 -2.06 2.46 22.75
CA LEU A 112 -2.00 1.93 24.12
C LEU A 112 -2.67 0.56 24.22
N ALA A 113 -3.86 0.40 23.67
CA ALA A 113 -4.58 -0.87 23.66
C ALA A 113 -3.75 -1.97 22.98
N PHE A 114 -3.09 -1.64 21.86
CA PHE A 114 -2.20 -2.57 21.16
C PHE A 114 -1.00 -3.00 22.03
N LEU A 115 -0.32 -2.06 22.68
CA LEU A 115 0.82 -2.33 23.57
C LEU A 115 0.42 -3.16 24.79
N GLU A 116 -0.75 -2.87 25.36
CA GLU A 116 -1.31 -3.55 26.54
C GLU A 116 -2.01 -4.86 26.18
N LYS A 117 -2.08 -5.22 24.90
CA LYS A 117 -2.77 -6.43 24.37
C LYS A 117 -4.23 -6.53 24.81
N ARG A 118 -4.92 -5.41 24.89
CA ARG A 118 -6.37 -5.30 25.17
C ARG A 118 -7.11 -4.78 23.96
N SER A 119 -8.44 -4.88 24.00
CA SER A 119 -9.28 -4.22 23.01
C SER A 119 -9.34 -2.70 23.27
N PRO A 120 -9.32 -1.86 22.23
CA PRO A 120 -9.57 -0.44 22.38
C PRO A 120 -11.04 -0.18 22.77
N ASN A 121 -11.30 1.02 23.33
CA ASN A 121 -12.59 1.37 23.93
C ASN A 121 -13.77 1.47 22.94
N TRP A 122 -13.51 1.52 21.64
CA TRP A 122 -14.55 1.51 20.60
C TRP A 122 -14.96 0.11 20.14
N THR A 123 -14.32 -0.96 20.64
CA THR A 123 -14.73 -2.35 20.42
C THR A 123 -15.56 -2.83 21.59
N SER A 124 -16.84 -2.53 21.59
CA SER A 124 -17.80 -3.06 22.56
C SER A 124 -18.51 -4.27 21.99
#